data_cc853d83ebcd4524ba2500ca71bb33f9
#
_entry.id   cc853d83ebcd4524ba2500ca71bb33f9
#
_cell.length_a   1.000
_cell.length_b   1.000
_cell.length_c   1.000
_cell.angle_alpha   90.00
_cell.angle_beta   90.00
_cell.angle_gamma   90.00
#
_symmetry.space_group_name_H-M   'P 1'
#
loop_
_entity.id
_entity.type
_entity.pdbx_description
1 polymer ?
#
loop_
_entity_poly.entity_id
_entity_poly.type
_entity_poly.pdbx_seq_one_letter_code
_entity_poly.pdbx_strand_id
1 'polypeptide(L)'
;MKITDITLTLFAWENIPATSYGRHTGKFGGQSQLGLLAIRTDDGVEGHAFLGSASRGAQFDAESLMSALKPLVMDQDPLERERLYQALLSRNRHTTWRAIGAVDVALWDIAGKVAGLPIHRLLGTYRDRLPAYASSAVLQSKQAYAEEAARFKASGWTAYKIHPPTDPRVDIEICEAVRGMVGDAFSLMLDSTWAYDYPTAIRVGRAVERLGYYWYEDPLADDDLYNYVKLKQHLSIPILATEYSPGGFTAYAPWIVARATDFLRGDVAVKGGISPLMKAAHLAEGFHMNFEIHHGGNSLNNVANLHVAMAIRNCEFFEVLLPADAQKYGLVADIEVDSHGMVRAPTAPGLGAQIDFELIERKKVAVLR
;
A
#
# COMPACT_ATOMS: atom_id res chain seq x y z
N MET A 1 -7.07 -17.12 -25.53
CA MET A 1 -6.69 -17.47 -24.14
C MET A 1 -7.92 -17.43 -23.26
N LYS A 2 -8.09 -18.42 -22.39
CA LYS A 2 -9.24 -18.47 -21.46
C LYS A 2 -8.77 -18.90 -20.08
N ILE A 3 -9.37 -18.34 -19.06
CA ILE A 3 -9.17 -18.76 -17.67
C ILE A 3 -9.84 -20.11 -17.45
N THR A 4 -9.07 -21.12 -17.08
CA THR A 4 -9.53 -22.52 -16.89
C THR A 4 -9.66 -22.92 -15.43
N ASP A 5 -8.93 -22.27 -14.52
CA ASP A 5 -9.03 -22.55 -13.08
C ASP A 5 -8.59 -21.35 -12.25
N ILE A 6 -9.17 -21.25 -11.06
CA ILE A 6 -8.76 -20.31 -10.01
C ILE A 6 -8.70 -21.07 -8.70
N THR A 7 -7.54 -21.01 -8.06
CA THR A 7 -7.31 -21.60 -6.75
C THR A 7 -6.77 -20.56 -5.78
N LEU A 8 -7.14 -20.68 -4.52
CA LEU A 8 -6.60 -19.89 -3.41
C LEU A 8 -6.01 -20.82 -2.37
N THR A 9 -4.68 -20.82 -2.24
CA THR A 9 -3.96 -21.60 -1.23
C THR A 9 -3.71 -20.74 0.00
N LEU A 10 -4.36 -21.04 1.12
CA LEU A 10 -4.08 -20.40 2.40
C LEU A 10 -2.85 -21.03 3.04
N PHE A 11 -1.94 -20.21 3.54
CA PHE A 11 -0.71 -20.64 4.21
C PHE A 11 -0.42 -19.80 5.46
N ALA A 12 0.13 -20.44 6.48
CA ALA A 12 0.38 -19.83 7.77
C ALA A 12 1.59 -18.88 7.72
N TRP A 13 1.43 -17.72 8.36
CA TRP A 13 2.49 -16.80 8.70
C TRP A 13 2.62 -16.73 10.22
N GLU A 14 3.74 -17.18 10.75
CA GLU A 14 4.01 -17.31 12.19
C GLU A 14 5.13 -16.39 12.62
N ASN A 15 5.26 -16.20 13.94
CA ASN A 15 6.30 -15.40 14.57
C ASN A 15 6.30 -13.92 14.13
N ILE A 16 5.13 -13.39 13.78
CA ILE A 16 4.98 -11.98 13.44
C ILE A 16 5.26 -11.17 14.70
N PRO A 17 6.19 -10.18 14.66
CA PRO A 17 6.48 -9.33 15.81
C PRO A 17 5.25 -8.52 16.21
N ALA A 18 5.07 -8.31 17.52
CA ALA A 18 4.00 -7.45 18.04
C ALA A 18 4.17 -6.02 17.54
N THR A 19 3.22 -5.53 16.78
CA THR A 19 3.31 -4.28 16.01
C THR A 19 2.02 -3.47 16.16
N SER A 20 2.16 -2.13 16.10
CA SER A 20 1.04 -1.18 16.04
C SER A 20 1.47 0.03 15.22
N TYR A 21 0.52 0.66 14.51
CA TYR A 21 0.75 1.90 13.74
C TYR A 21 -0.08 3.07 14.27
N GLY A 22 -0.68 2.93 15.44
CA GLY A 22 -1.48 3.96 16.08
C GLY A 22 -2.62 3.34 16.88
N ARG A 23 -3.35 4.19 17.60
CA ARG A 23 -4.43 3.74 18.48
C ARG A 23 -5.57 3.02 17.72
N HIS A 24 -5.92 3.51 16.53
CA HIS A 24 -7.04 2.97 15.75
C HIS A 24 -6.70 1.70 14.99
N THR A 25 -5.42 1.49 14.63
CA THR A 25 -4.99 0.26 13.96
C THR A 25 -4.91 -0.93 14.90
N GLY A 26 -4.92 -0.69 16.22
CA GLY A 26 -4.76 -1.73 17.23
C GLY A 26 -3.36 -2.32 17.26
N LYS A 27 -3.23 -3.45 17.98
CA LYS A 27 -2.00 -4.25 18.03
C LYS A 27 -2.24 -5.57 17.31
N PHE A 28 -1.30 -5.99 16.49
CA PHE A 28 -1.30 -7.29 15.83
C PHE A 28 0.06 -7.96 15.98
N GLY A 29 0.12 -9.26 15.67
CA GLY A 29 1.35 -10.07 15.78
C GLY A 29 1.03 -11.53 16.09
N GLY A 30 2.06 -12.34 16.29
CA GLY A 30 1.94 -13.78 16.55
C GLY A 30 1.69 -14.57 15.28
N GLN A 31 0.46 -14.72 14.85
CA GLN A 31 0.09 -15.53 13.69
C GLN A 31 -0.95 -14.85 12.80
N SER A 32 -0.81 -15.07 11.49
CA SER A 32 -1.77 -14.68 10.45
C SER A 32 -1.79 -15.76 9.35
N GLN A 33 -2.58 -15.53 8.32
CA GLN A 33 -2.58 -16.36 7.11
C GLN A 33 -2.53 -15.47 5.88
N LEU A 34 -1.67 -15.82 4.92
CA LEU A 34 -1.73 -15.29 3.58
C LEU A 34 -2.44 -16.29 2.65
N GLY A 35 -2.95 -15.79 1.54
CA GLY A 35 -3.50 -16.59 0.46
C GLY A 35 -2.70 -16.37 -0.82
N LEU A 36 -2.22 -17.45 -1.44
CA LEU A 36 -1.72 -17.42 -2.81
C LEU A 36 -2.89 -17.67 -3.75
N LEU A 37 -3.32 -16.64 -4.45
CA LEU A 37 -4.23 -16.75 -5.58
C LEU A 37 -3.43 -17.17 -6.81
N ALA A 38 -3.88 -18.23 -7.49
CA ALA A 38 -3.37 -18.64 -8.80
C ALA A 38 -4.53 -18.70 -9.80
N ILE A 39 -4.39 -17.98 -10.92
CA ILE A 39 -5.30 -17.99 -12.07
C ILE A 39 -4.59 -18.68 -13.22
N ARG A 40 -5.16 -19.79 -13.71
CA ARG A 40 -4.60 -20.60 -14.80
C ARG A 40 -5.35 -20.37 -16.09
N THR A 41 -4.61 -20.45 -17.20
CA THR A 41 -5.17 -20.32 -18.55
C THR A 41 -5.00 -21.61 -19.34
N ASP A 42 -5.80 -21.77 -20.43
CA ASP A 42 -5.68 -22.87 -21.39
C ASP A 42 -4.36 -22.91 -22.14
N ASP A 43 -3.62 -21.79 -22.19
CA ASP A 43 -2.28 -21.69 -22.79
C ASP A 43 -1.14 -22.04 -21.80
N GLY A 44 -1.49 -22.41 -20.55
CA GLY A 44 -0.53 -22.79 -19.51
C GLY A 44 0.12 -21.62 -18.79
N VAL A 45 -0.28 -20.38 -19.06
CA VAL A 45 0.19 -19.21 -18.29
C VAL A 45 -0.56 -19.11 -16.98
N GLU A 46 0.16 -18.88 -15.90
CA GLU A 46 -0.41 -18.65 -14.56
C GLU A 46 -0.12 -17.24 -14.07
N GLY A 47 -1.15 -16.56 -13.53
CA GLY A 47 -1.02 -15.30 -12.81
C GLY A 47 -1.20 -15.48 -11.32
N HIS A 48 -0.44 -14.73 -10.55
CA HIS A 48 -0.40 -14.84 -9.10
C HIS A 48 -0.67 -13.51 -8.40
N ALA A 49 -1.26 -13.58 -7.21
CA ALA A 49 -1.37 -12.48 -6.26
C ALA A 49 -1.39 -13.01 -4.83
N PHE A 50 -1.03 -12.18 -3.86
CA PHE A 50 -1.27 -12.50 -2.46
C PHE A 50 -2.53 -11.79 -1.94
N LEU A 51 -3.26 -12.50 -1.06
CA LEU A 51 -4.38 -12.00 -0.29
C LEU A 51 -4.01 -12.01 1.19
N GLY A 52 -4.49 -11.03 1.96
CA GLY A 52 -4.23 -10.93 3.39
C GLY A 52 -2.97 -10.14 3.75
N SER A 53 -2.75 -10.00 5.04
CA SER A 53 -1.61 -9.29 5.64
C SER A 53 -1.33 -9.85 7.04
N ALA A 54 -0.28 -9.34 7.69
CA ALA A 54 0.01 -9.66 9.10
C ALA A 54 -1.13 -9.26 10.05
N SER A 55 -1.79 -8.13 9.78
CA SER A 55 -2.88 -7.59 10.62
C SER A 55 -4.27 -8.12 10.24
N ARG A 56 -4.45 -8.64 9.02
CA ARG A 56 -5.73 -9.16 8.52
C ARG A 56 -5.49 -10.38 7.64
N GLY A 57 -5.73 -11.56 8.19
CA GLY A 57 -5.53 -12.82 7.47
C GLY A 57 -6.42 -12.99 6.25
N ALA A 58 -5.92 -13.71 5.25
CA ALA A 58 -6.61 -13.98 3.99
C ALA A 58 -7.95 -14.72 4.14
N GLN A 59 -8.12 -15.49 5.20
CA GLN A 59 -9.34 -16.26 5.48
C GLN A 59 -10.60 -15.37 5.57
N PHE A 60 -10.47 -14.09 5.95
CA PHE A 60 -11.60 -13.16 6.03
C PHE A 60 -12.17 -12.76 4.66
N ASP A 61 -11.38 -12.90 3.60
CA ASP A 61 -11.76 -12.48 2.25
C ASP A 61 -11.88 -13.68 1.28
N ALA A 62 -11.38 -14.86 1.69
CA ALA A 62 -11.21 -16.04 0.85
C ALA A 62 -12.54 -16.57 0.30
N GLU A 63 -13.56 -16.75 1.15
CA GLU A 63 -14.86 -17.28 0.75
C GLU A 63 -15.54 -16.34 -0.27
N SER A 64 -15.56 -15.04 -0.01
CA SER A 64 -16.17 -14.07 -0.90
C SER A 64 -15.43 -13.94 -2.24
N LEU A 65 -14.10 -14.12 -2.27
CA LEU A 65 -13.34 -14.19 -3.51
C LEU A 65 -13.79 -15.38 -4.35
N MET A 66 -13.85 -16.58 -3.75
CA MET A 66 -14.17 -17.82 -4.46
C MET A 66 -15.64 -17.88 -4.90
N SER A 67 -16.58 -17.44 -4.05
CA SER A 67 -18.01 -17.52 -4.34
C SER A 67 -18.54 -16.39 -5.23
N ALA A 68 -18.03 -15.16 -5.05
CA ALA A 68 -18.55 -14.00 -5.75
C ALA A 68 -17.72 -13.58 -6.96
N LEU A 69 -16.39 -13.78 -6.96
CA LEU A 69 -15.52 -13.27 -8.04
C LEU A 69 -15.09 -14.36 -9.02
N LYS A 70 -14.72 -15.58 -8.57
CA LYS A 70 -14.33 -16.68 -9.45
C LYS A 70 -15.33 -16.92 -10.60
N PRO A 71 -16.66 -17.02 -10.36
CA PRO A 71 -17.62 -17.28 -11.44
C PRO A 71 -17.65 -16.20 -12.54
N LEU A 72 -17.23 -14.98 -12.24
CA LEU A 72 -17.23 -13.86 -13.20
C LEU A 72 -16.09 -13.91 -14.20
N VAL A 73 -14.99 -14.56 -13.82
CA VAL A 73 -13.75 -14.56 -14.62
C VAL A 73 -13.45 -15.91 -15.26
N MET A 74 -14.09 -17.01 -14.80
CA MET A 74 -13.96 -18.33 -15.44
C MET A 74 -14.41 -18.26 -16.90
N ASP A 75 -13.71 -18.96 -17.79
CA ASP A 75 -13.91 -19.00 -19.23
C ASP A 75 -13.74 -17.67 -19.98
N GLN A 76 -13.32 -16.60 -19.29
CA GLN A 76 -13.06 -15.28 -19.87
C GLN A 76 -11.61 -15.17 -20.34
N ASP A 77 -11.36 -14.22 -21.26
CA ASP A 77 -10.00 -13.85 -21.67
C ASP A 77 -9.35 -12.95 -20.60
N PRO A 78 -8.26 -13.38 -19.94
CA PRO A 78 -7.59 -12.61 -18.89
C PRO A 78 -6.99 -11.28 -19.38
N LEU A 79 -6.81 -11.10 -20.69
CA LEU A 79 -6.28 -9.87 -21.27
C LEU A 79 -7.34 -8.77 -21.40
N GLU A 80 -8.63 -9.08 -21.31
CA GLU A 80 -9.73 -8.11 -21.30
C GLU A 80 -9.90 -7.48 -19.89
N ARG A 81 -8.81 -7.02 -19.29
CA ARG A 81 -8.74 -6.57 -17.88
C ARG A 81 -9.75 -5.49 -17.54
N GLU A 82 -9.97 -4.51 -18.42
CA GLU A 82 -10.94 -3.44 -18.16
C GLU A 82 -12.36 -3.99 -18.01
N ARG A 83 -12.77 -4.87 -18.92
CA ARG A 83 -14.09 -5.53 -18.88
C ARG A 83 -14.23 -6.40 -17.62
N LEU A 84 -13.20 -7.18 -17.31
CA LEU A 84 -13.17 -8.02 -16.11
C LEU A 84 -13.21 -7.20 -14.84
N TYR A 85 -12.44 -6.11 -14.77
CA TYR A 85 -12.48 -5.20 -13.62
C TYR A 85 -13.89 -4.63 -13.39
N GLN A 86 -14.62 -4.22 -14.45
CA GLN A 86 -16.00 -3.74 -14.31
C GLN A 86 -16.94 -4.85 -13.80
N ALA A 87 -16.75 -6.09 -14.25
CA ALA A 87 -17.52 -7.23 -13.76
C ALA A 87 -17.23 -7.48 -12.26
N LEU A 88 -15.96 -7.48 -11.84
CA LEU A 88 -15.55 -7.62 -10.45
C LEU A 88 -16.13 -6.49 -9.58
N LEU A 89 -16.05 -5.24 -10.07
CA LEU A 89 -16.58 -4.06 -9.38
C LEU A 89 -18.08 -4.17 -9.12
N SER A 90 -18.85 -4.82 -9.99
CA SER A 90 -20.29 -5.05 -9.79
C SER A 90 -20.60 -5.85 -8.50
N ARG A 91 -19.61 -6.55 -7.93
CA ARG A 91 -19.71 -7.35 -6.72
C ARG A 91 -19.15 -6.67 -5.47
N ASN A 92 -18.81 -5.41 -5.51
CA ASN A 92 -18.22 -4.67 -4.38
C ASN A 92 -19.07 -4.66 -3.09
N ARG A 93 -20.36 -4.97 -3.19
CA ARG A 93 -21.27 -5.15 -2.04
C ARG A 93 -21.27 -6.57 -1.44
N HIS A 94 -20.66 -7.53 -2.13
CA HIS A 94 -20.64 -8.95 -1.78
C HIS A 94 -19.25 -9.47 -1.44
N THR A 95 -18.22 -8.63 -1.66
CA THR A 95 -16.82 -8.96 -1.41
C THR A 95 -16.04 -7.71 -0.99
N THR A 96 -14.75 -7.86 -0.74
CA THR A 96 -13.88 -6.76 -0.32
C THR A 96 -13.07 -6.21 -1.49
N TRP A 97 -12.60 -4.97 -1.36
CA TRP A 97 -11.63 -4.39 -2.31
C TRP A 97 -10.35 -5.22 -2.37
N ARG A 98 -9.93 -5.85 -1.27
CA ARG A 98 -8.77 -6.74 -1.22
C ARG A 98 -8.92 -7.97 -2.11
N ALA A 99 -10.09 -8.59 -2.10
CA ALA A 99 -10.38 -9.73 -2.96
C ALA A 99 -10.42 -9.32 -4.44
N ILE A 100 -11.06 -8.19 -4.77
CA ILE A 100 -11.07 -7.62 -6.14
C ILE A 100 -9.64 -7.32 -6.57
N GLY A 101 -8.84 -6.68 -5.70
CA GLY A 101 -7.46 -6.32 -5.97
C GLY A 101 -6.57 -7.54 -6.25
N ALA A 102 -6.74 -8.62 -5.50
CA ALA A 102 -5.97 -9.84 -5.73
C ALA A 102 -6.26 -10.44 -7.13
N VAL A 103 -7.52 -10.45 -7.56
CA VAL A 103 -7.88 -10.93 -8.91
C VAL A 103 -7.28 -10.00 -9.98
N ASP A 104 -7.43 -8.68 -9.84
CA ASP A 104 -6.89 -7.70 -10.78
C ASP A 104 -5.36 -7.79 -10.91
N VAL A 105 -4.65 -7.92 -9.80
CA VAL A 105 -3.18 -8.09 -9.78
C VAL A 105 -2.76 -9.37 -10.50
N ALA A 106 -3.45 -10.50 -10.26
CA ALA A 106 -3.15 -11.76 -10.95
C ALA A 106 -3.42 -11.68 -12.47
N LEU A 107 -4.45 -10.95 -12.91
CA LEU A 107 -4.71 -10.70 -14.33
C LEU A 107 -3.61 -9.83 -14.97
N TRP A 108 -3.08 -8.84 -14.26
CA TRP A 108 -1.93 -8.07 -14.71
C TRP A 108 -0.65 -8.90 -14.77
N ASP A 109 -0.46 -9.84 -13.84
CA ASP A 109 0.67 -10.78 -13.86
C ASP A 109 0.63 -11.67 -15.12
N ILE A 110 -0.56 -12.21 -15.47
CA ILE A 110 -0.76 -12.94 -16.75
C ILE A 110 -0.38 -12.05 -17.93
N ALA A 111 -0.90 -10.83 -17.97
CA ALA A 111 -0.64 -9.93 -19.09
C ALA A 111 0.84 -9.62 -19.29
N GLY A 112 1.58 -9.39 -18.19
CA GLY A 112 3.02 -9.18 -18.25
C GLY A 112 3.78 -10.43 -18.74
N LYS A 113 3.40 -11.61 -18.25
CA LYS A 113 3.99 -12.90 -18.67
C LYS A 113 3.73 -13.19 -20.15
N VAL A 114 2.50 -12.98 -20.64
CA VAL A 114 2.13 -13.14 -22.05
C VAL A 114 2.92 -12.18 -22.95
N ALA A 115 3.06 -10.93 -22.52
CA ALA A 115 3.83 -9.92 -23.26
C ALA A 115 5.35 -10.09 -23.15
N GLY A 116 5.84 -10.93 -22.25
CA GLY A 116 7.27 -11.06 -21.95
C GLY A 116 7.86 -9.79 -21.31
N LEU A 117 7.06 -8.98 -20.62
CA LEU A 117 7.44 -7.69 -20.04
C LEU A 117 7.03 -7.58 -18.57
N PRO A 118 7.80 -6.88 -17.73
CA PRO A 118 7.33 -6.50 -16.40
C PRO A 118 6.15 -5.53 -16.50
N ILE A 119 5.25 -5.58 -15.53
CA ILE A 119 3.97 -4.84 -15.57
C ILE A 119 4.18 -3.34 -15.76
N HIS A 120 5.16 -2.71 -15.09
CA HIS A 120 5.40 -1.28 -15.24
C HIS A 120 5.69 -0.87 -16.69
N ARG A 121 6.29 -1.78 -17.51
CA ARG A 121 6.51 -1.56 -18.94
C ARG A 121 5.20 -1.52 -19.73
N LEU A 122 4.26 -2.38 -19.39
CA LEU A 122 2.92 -2.35 -19.99
C LEU A 122 2.13 -1.11 -19.59
N LEU A 123 2.37 -0.60 -18.38
CA LEU A 123 1.74 0.62 -17.87
C LEU A 123 2.35 1.91 -18.44
N GLY A 124 3.52 1.84 -19.10
CA GLY A 124 4.19 3.00 -19.69
C GLY A 124 5.23 3.64 -18.78
N THR A 125 6.20 2.87 -18.32
CA THR A 125 7.28 3.27 -17.39
C THR A 125 7.67 4.74 -17.44
N TYR A 126 7.58 5.43 -16.32
CA TYR A 126 8.10 6.78 -16.14
C TYR A 126 9.54 6.78 -15.60
N ARG A 127 9.88 5.83 -14.72
CA ARG A 127 11.20 5.72 -14.06
C ARG A 127 11.60 4.26 -13.83
N ASP A 128 12.88 4.03 -13.53
CA ASP A 128 13.44 2.70 -13.22
C ASP A 128 13.85 2.56 -11.74
N ARG A 129 13.80 3.64 -10.98
CA ARG A 129 14.10 3.70 -9.54
C ARG A 129 13.34 4.83 -8.88
N LEU A 130 13.11 4.71 -7.56
CA LEU A 130 12.36 5.67 -6.76
C LEU A 130 12.98 5.72 -5.36
N PRO A 131 13.14 6.91 -4.73
CA PRO A 131 13.55 6.98 -3.34
C PRO A 131 12.52 6.32 -2.44
N ALA A 132 12.99 5.62 -1.39
CA ALA A 132 12.15 5.03 -0.38
C ALA A 132 12.16 5.85 0.92
N TYR A 133 11.07 5.81 1.67
CA TYR A 133 11.06 6.22 3.06
C TYR A 133 10.83 5.04 3.99
N ALA A 134 11.53 5.05 5.13
CA ALA A 134 11.26 4.12 6.21
C ALA A 134 10.06 4.61 7.02
N SER A 135 9.03 3.77 7.14
CA SER A 135 7.78 4.08 7.83
C SER A 135 7.75 3.31 9.15
N SER A 136 7.91 4.01 10.28
CA SER A 136 8.04 3.38 11.61
C SER A 136 6.76 2.68 12.06
N ALA A 137 6.89 1.69 12.94
CA ALA A 137 5.81 1.32 13.84
C ALA A 137 5.76 2.30 15.03
N VAL A 138 4.76 2.13 15.91
CA VAL A 138 4.74 2.81 17.20
C VAL A 138 5.90 2.28 18.06
N LEU A 139 6.81 3.17 18.46
CA LEU A 139 7.97 2.85 19.28
C LEU A 139 7.74 3.28 20.74
N GLN A 140 8.58 2.76 21.63
CA GLN A 140 8.39 2.88 23.09
C GLN A 140 8.74 4.25 23.67
N SER A 141 9.47 5.09 22.94
CA SER A 141 9.89 6.42 23.42
C SER A 141 10.30 7.34 22.28
N LYS A 142 10.25 8.66 22.49
CA LYS A 142 10.73 9.66 21.53
C LYS A 142 12.20 9.44 21.15
N GLN A 143 13.01 8.96 22.09
CA GLN A 143 14.42 8.63 21.85
C GLN A 143 14.55 7.48 20.85
N ALA A 144 13.72 6.43 20.96
CA ALA A 144 13.73 5.30 20.05
C ALA A 144 13.41 5.72 18.60
N TYR A 145 12.43 6.62 18.39
CA TYR A 145 12.15 7.20 17.07
C TYR A 145 13.32 7.99 16.50
N ALA A 146 13.94 8.85 17.33
CA ALA A 146 15.07 9.66 16.92
C ALA A 146 16.28 8.79 16.51
N GLU A 147 16.58 7.76 17.28
CA GLU A 147 17.64 6.80 17.00
C GLU A 147 17.35 5.96 15.75
N GLU A 148 16.10 5.52 15.56
CA GLU A 148 15.69 4.79 14.37
C GLU A 148 15.84 5.65 13.11
N ALA A 149 15.33 6.89 13.12
CA ALA A 149 15.47 7.83 12.02
C ALA A 149 16.96 8.13 11.70
N ALA A 150 17.80 8.30 12.72
CA ALA A 150 19.24 8.51 12.56
C ALA A 150 19.94 7.31 11.91
N ARG A 151 19.55 6.08 12.27
CA ARG A 151 20.08 4.85 11.64
C ARG A 151 19.74 4.80 10.14
N PHE A 152 18.48 5.08 9.76
CA PHE A 152 18.09 5.11 8.35
C PHE A 152 18.82 6.21 7.58
N LYS A 153 18.95 7.40 8.15
CA LYS A 153 19.74 8.48 7.55
C LYS A 153 21.20 8.05 7.34
N ALA A 154 21.84 7.42 8.32
CA ALA A 154 23.21 6.93 8.22
C ALA A 154 23.36 5.80 7.19
N SER A 155 22.29 5.05 6.88
CA SER A 155 22.24 4.01 5.85
C SER A 155 21.93 4.57 4.44
N GLY A 156 21.92 5.88 4.26
CA GLY A 156 21.73 6.51 2.94
C GLY A 156 20.29 6.80 2.56
N TRP A 157 19.31 6.56 3.44
CA TRP A 157 17.92 6.93 3.20
C TRP A 157 17.74 8.44 3.30
N THR A 158 16.74 8.97 2.58
CA THR A 158 16.49 10.42 2.49
C THR A 158 15.22 10.86 3.22
N ALA A 159 14.41 9.90 3.67
CA ALA A 159 13.12 10.20 4.28
C ALA A 159 12.71 9.16 5.34
N TYR A 160 11.91 9.62 6.32
CA TYR A 160 11.38 8.79 7.40
C TYR A 160 9.97 9.26 7.79
N LYS A 161 9.04 8.32 7.92
CA LYS A 161 7.67 8.57 8.37
C LYS A 161 7.46 8.05 9.79
N ILE A 162 6.83 8.85 10.61
CA ILE A 162 6.52 8.54 12.00
C ILE A 162 5.07 8.09 12.10
N HIS A 163 4.84 6.90 12.67
CA HIS A 163 3.56 6.49 13.22
C HIS A 163 3.62 6.66 14.74
N PRO A 164 3.00 7.70 15.31
CA PRO A 164 3.11 8.00 16.73
C PRO A 164 2.06 7.21 17.56
N PRO A 165 2.15 7.22 18.90
CA PRO A 165 1.15 6.58 19.77
C PRO A 165 -0.23 7.27 19.74
N THR A 166 -0.36 8.38 19.01
CA THR A 166 -1.58 9.19 18.85
C THR A 166 -2.08 9.85 20.15
N ASP A 167 -1.13 10.26 21.00
CA ASP A 167 -1.31 11.26 22.04
C ASP A 167 -0.69 12.58 21.53
N PRO A 168 -1.50 13.65 21.32
CA PRO A 168 -1.03 14.85 20.62
C PRO A 168 0.17 15.55 21.27
N ARG A 169 0.36 15.43 22.60
CA ARG A 169 1.51 16.02 23.31
C ARG A 169 2.76 15.19 23.06
N VAL A 170 2.62 13.89 23.26
CA VAL A 170 3.72 12.92 23.04
C VAL A 170 4.13 12.94 21.57
N ASP A 171 3.18 13.01 20.65
CA ASP A 171 3.41 13.01 19.21
C ASP A 171 4.23 14.22 18.76
N ILE A 172 3.90 15.42 19.29
CA ILE A 172 4.70 16.63 19.03
C ILE A 172 6.12 16.49 19.60
N GLU A 173 6.27 15.97 20.84
CA GLU A 173 7.59 15.75 21.42
C GLU A 173 8.43 14.75 20.63
N ILE A 174 7.81 13.71 20.07
CA ILE A 174 8.48 12.75 19.18
C ILE A 174 8.96 13.48 17.92
N CYS A 175 8.09 14.27 17.29
CA CYS A 175 8.43 15.01 16.07
C CYS A 175 9.58 16.00 16.31
N GLU A 176 9.59 16.71 17.44
CA GLU A 176 10.68 17.61 17.82
C GLU A 176 12.01 16.86 18.03
N ALA A 177 11.96 15.71 18.74
CA ALA A 177 13.15 14.90 19.00
C ALA A 177 13.74 14.32 17.71
N VAL A 178 12.91 13.80 16.81
CA VAL A 178 13.36 13.27 15.52
C VAL A 178 13.97 14.36 14.66
N ARG A 179 13.30 15.51 14.52
CA ARG A 179 13.84 16.66 13.75
C ARG A 179 15.18 17.14 14.32
N GLY A 180 15.28 17.26 15.64
CA GLY A 180 16.52 17.65 16.31
C GLY A 180 17.69 16.68 16.05
N MET A 181 17.39 15.38 15.92
CA MET A 181 18.39 14.34 15.68
C MET A 181 18.85 14.28 14.22
N VAL A 182 17.91 14.38 13.26
CA VAL A 182 18.26 14.20 11.85
C VAL A 182 18.55 15.50 11.10
N GLY A 183 18.23 16.66 11.66
CA GLY A 183 18.44 17.98 11.04
C GLY A 183 17.46 18.28 9.90
N ASP A 184 17.56 19.49 9.32
CA ASP A 184 16.55 20.05 8.42
C ASP A 184 16.53 19.45 7.01
N ALA A 185 17.66 18.90 6.56
CA ALA A 185 17.79 18.36 5.19
C ALA A 185 17.16 16.97 5.01
N PHE A 186 16.73 16.30 6.09
CA PHE A 186 16.13 14.98 6.05
C PHE A 186 14.60 15.09 5.99
N SER A 187 13.98 14.49 5.00
CA SER A 187 12.52 14.55 4.82
C SER A 187 11.81 13.75 5.90
N LEU A 188 10.93 14.41 6.65
CA LEU A 188 10.12 13.78 7.70
C LEU A 188 8.65 13.88 7.37
N MET A 189 7.91 12.83 7.65
CA MET A 189 6.47 12.75 7.50
C MET A 189 5.84 12.30 8.83
N LEU A 190 4.64 12.78 9.11
CA LEU A 190 3.85 12.32 10.26
C LEU A 190 2.55 11.70 9.76
N ASP A 191 2.29 10.46 10.17
CA ASP A 191 1.06 9.76 9.93
C ASP A 191 0.31 9.54 11.24
N SER A 192 -0.84 10.19 11.37
CA SER A 192 -1.65 10.18 12.59
C SER A 192 -2.75 9.12 12.60
N THR A 193 -2.85 8.31 11.56
CA THR A 193 -3.77 7.15 11.47
C THR A 193 -5.19 7.45 11.97
N TRP A 194 -5.80 8.53 11.47
CA TRP A 194 -7.20 8.99 11.73
C TRP A 194 -7.49 9.31 13.20
N ALA A 195 -6.49 9.62 13.99
CA ALA A 195 -6.65 9.61 15.45
C ALA A 195 -7.21 10.90 16.05
N TYR A 196 -7.20 12.00 15.32
CA TYR A 196 -7.53 13.31 15.89
C TYR A 196 -8.90 13.81 15.52
N ASP A 197 -9.45 14.66 16.40
CA ASP A 197 -10.50 15.61 16.04
C ASP A 197 -9.91 16.85 15.37
N TYR A 198 -10.75 17.66 14.76
CA TYR A 198 -10.32 18.83 14.01
C TYR A 198 -9.46 19.83 14.83
N PRO A 199 -9.83 20.24 16.09
CA PRO A 199 -8.97 21.12 16.89
C PRO A 199 -7.60 20.52 17.20
N THR A 200 -7.53 19.22 17.43
CA THR A 200 -6.28 18.51 17.70
C THR A 200 -5.42 18.42 16.44
N ALA A 201 -6.04 18.10 15.29
CA ALA A 201 -5.35 18.05 14.00
C ALA A 201 -4.70 19.38 13.64
N ILE A 202 -5.38 20.53 13.88
CA ILE A 202 -4.81 21.87 13.72
C ILE A 202 -3.60 22.08 14.63
N ARG A 203 -3.70 21.69 15.90
CA ARG A 203 -2.61 21.90 16.87
C ARG A 203 -1.36 21.10 16.49
N VAL A 204 -1.52 19.82 16.18
CA VAL A 204 -0.41 18.95 15.76
C VAL A 204 0.13 19.42 14.41
N GLY A 205 -0.75 19.70 13.43
CA GLY A 205 -0.37 20.18 12.11
C GLY A 205 0.49 21.44 12.16
N ARG A 206 0.12 22.44 12.98
CA ARG A 206 0.96 23.64 13.20
C ARG A 206 2.31 23.35 13.83
N ALA A 207 2.41 22.33 14.67
CA ALA A 207 3.69 21.93 15.25
C ALA A 207 4.61 21.31 14.19
N VAL A 208 4.13 20.34 13.41
CA VAL A 208 4.94 19.68 12.37
C VAL A 208 5.25 20.61 11.19
N GLU A 209 4.35 21.56 10.89
CA GLU A 209 4.63 22.63 9.92
C GLU A 209 5.83 23.49 10.33
N ARG A 210 5.89 23.94 11.59
CA ARG A 210 7.05 24.70 12.12
C ARG A 210 8.35 23.90 12.13
N LEU A 211 8.24 22.56 12.26
CA LEU A 211 9.38 21.64 12.20
C LEU A 211 9.80 21.29 10.77
N GLY A 212 9.14 21.84 9.74
CA GLY A 212 9.48 21.61 8.33
C GLY A 212 9.25 20.17 7.89
N TYR A 213 8.19 19.52 8.36
CA TYR A 213 7.79 18.20 7.88
C TYR A 213 7.32 18.28 6.44
N TYR A 214 7.54 17.20 5.68
CA TYR A 214 7.25 17.14 4.25
C TYR A 214 5.76 17.02 3.97
N TRP A 215 5.06 16.12 4.68
CA TRP A 215 3.60 16.07 4.72
C TRP A 215 3.06 15.66 6.09
N TYR A 216 1.78 15.94 6.28
CA TYR A 216 0.96 15.52 7.41
C TYR A 216 -0.13 14.57 6.91
N GLU A 217 -0.05 13.28 7.29
CA GLU A 217 -0.86 12.19 6.77
C GLU A 217 -1.98 11.81 7.74
N ASP A 218 -3.15 11.58 7.17
CA ASP A 218 -4.35 11.03 7.80
C ASP A 218 -4.64 11.55 9.22
N PRO A 219 -4.66 12.88 9.45
CA PRO A 219 -4.94 13.43 10.77
C PRO A 219 -6.39 13.23 11.25
N LEU A 220 -7.35 13.14 10.32
CA LEU A 220 -8.78 13.03 10.56
C LEU A 220 -9.34 11.74 9.97
N ALA A 221 -10.58 11.38 10.29
CA ALA A 221 -11.23 10.20 9.73
C ALA A 221 -11.31 10.23 8.20
N ASP A 222 -11.23 9.06 7.58
CA ASP A 222 -11.20 8.87 6.11
C ASP A 222 -12.43 9.37 5.36
N ASP A 223 -13.54 9.57 6.03
CA ASP A 223 -14.80 10.06 5.48
C ASP A 223 -15.10 11.52 5.86
N ASP A 224 -14.22 12.17 6.63
CA ASP A 224 -14.41 13.55 7.11
C ASP A 224 -13.92 14.61 6.10
N LEU A 225 -14.33 14.48 4.86
CA LEU A 225 -14.01 15.40 3.77
C LEU A 225 -14.19 16.87 4.16
N TYR A 226 -15.26 17.18 4.91
CA TYR A 226 -15.60 18.56 5.28
C TYR A 226 -14.53 19.21 6.17
N ASN A 227 -14.05 18.49 7.19
CA ASN A 227 -13.01 19.02 8.07
C ASN A 227 -11.62 18.99 7.41
N TYR A 228 -11.35 18.10 6.47
CA TYR A 228 -10.15 18.18 5.66
C TYR A 228 -10.08 19.47 4.82
N VAL A 229 -11.19 19.88 4.18
CA VAL A 229 -11.27 21.17 3.48
C VAL A 229 -10.94 22.33 4.42
N LYS A 230 -11.49 22.31 5.64
CA LYS A 230 -11.18 23.34 6.66
C LYS A 230 -9.72 23.27 7.12
N LEU A 231 -9.18 22.06 7.30
CA LEU A 231 -7.79 21.87 7.73
C LEU A 231 -6.83 22.50 6.72
N LYS A 232 -7.08 22.29 5.43
CA LYS A 232 -6.32 22.89 4.31
C LYS A 232 -6.34 24.42 4.30
N GLN A 233 -7.36 25.06 4.84
CA GLN A 233 -7.45 26.51 4.93
C GLN A 233 -6.57 27.09 6.05
N HIS A 234 -6.14 26.26 7.00
CA HIS A 234 -5.45 26.70 8.22
C HIS A 234 -3.99 26.20 8.31
N LEU A 235 -3.59 25.27 7.46
CA LEU A 235 -2.23 24.71 7.43
C LEU A 235 -1.63 24.91 6.05
N SER A 236 -0.33 25.20 6.00
CA SER A 236 0.46 25.33 4.78
C SER A 236 1.24 24.04 4.48
N ILE A 237 1.46 23.18 5.49
CA ILE A 237 2.06 21.88 5.27
C ILE A 237 1.17 21.04 4.35
N PRO A 238 1.74 20.34 3.34
CA PRO A 238 0.96 19.42 2.51
C PRO A 238 0.20 18.38 3.34
N ILE A 239 -1.08 18.21 3.06
CA ILE A 239 -1.94 17.18 3.65
C ILE A 239 -2.03 16.01 2.69
N LEU A 240 -1.72 14.82 3.18
CA LEU A 240 -1.90 13.54 2.49
C LEU A 240 -3.04 12.77 3.17
N ALA A 241 -3.95 12.21 2.41
CA ALA A 241 -5.03 11.37 2.91
C ALA A 241 -5.62 10.48 1.81
N THR A 242 -6.73 9.80 2.12
CA THR A 242 -7.52 8.94 1.23
C THR A 242 -7.09 7.48 1.18
N GLU A 243 -6.22 7.04 2.08
CA GLU A 243 -5.77 5.65 2.14
C GLU A 243 -6.95 4.67 2.22
N TYR A 244 -7.83 4.85 3.20
CA TYR A 244 -9.03 4.04 3.39
C TYR A 244 -10.33 4.76 3.05
N SER A 245 -10.30 5.94 2.41
CA SER A 245 -11.54 6.60 2.00
C SER A 245 -12.47 5.61 1.28
N PRO A 246 -13.78 5.59 1.62
CA PRO A 246 -14.70 4.55 1.14
C PRO A 246 -14.82 4.51 -0.38
N GLY A 247 -14.63 3.33 -0.97
CA GLY A 247 -14.77 3.09 -2.42
C GLY A 247 -13.46 2.89 -3.17
N GLY A 248 -13.57 2.57 -4.46
CA GLY A 248 -12.44 2.43 -5.39
C GLY A 248 -11.98 3.79 -5.95
N PHE A 249 -11.51 3.82 -7.19
CA PHE A 249 -10.94 5.04 -7.77
C PHE A 249 -11.94 6.22 -7.85
N THR A 250 -13.24 5.98 -7.92
CA THR A 250 -14.27 7.03 -7.93
C THR A 250 -14.36 7.79 -6.60
N ALA A 251 -13.87 7.22 -5.50
CA ALA A 251 -13.85 7.86 -4.19
C ALA A 251 -12.95 9.09 -4.14
N TYR A 252 -11.96 9.20 -5.02
CA TYR A 252 -11.02 10.33 -5.05
C TYR A 252 -11.63 11.60 -5.65
N ALA A 253 -12.60 11.49 -6.55
CA ALA A 253 -13.16 12.66 -7.23
C ALA A 253 -13.72 13.73 -6.28
N PRO A 254 -14.51 13.42 -5.23
CA PRO A 254 -14.97 14.43 -4.27
C PRO A 254 -13.81 15.15 -3.55
N TRP A 255 -12.75 14.42 -3.18
CA TRP A 255 -11.57 14.97 -2.50
C TRP A 255 -10.80 15.95 -3.40
N ILE A 256 -10.64 15.60 -4.67
CA ILE A 256 -9.98 16.42 -5.66
C ILE A 256 -10.78 17.70 -5.92
N VAL A 257 -12.08 17.57 -6.19
CA VAL A 257 -12.96 18.71 -6.49
C VAL A 257 -13.08 19.68 -5.32
N ALA A 258 -13.18 19.15 -4.09
CA ALA A 258 -13.23 19.95 -2.88
C ALA A 258 -11.88 20.55 -2.46
N ARG A 259 -10.77 20.15 -3.09
CA ARG A 259 -9.40 20.53 -2.68
C ARG A 259 -9.12 20.20 -1.21
N ALA A 260 -9.56 19.01 -0.78
CA ALA A 260 -9.50 18.60 0.63
C ALA A 260 -8.09 18.17 1.05
N THR A 261 -7.24 17.75 0.10
CA THR A 261 -5.85 17.34 0.32
C THR A 261 -4.94 17.91 -0.74
N ASP A 262 -3.62 17.84 -0.52
CA ASP A 262 -2.58 18.13 -1.53
C ASP A 262 -2.13 16.88 -2.25
N PHE A 263 -2.00 15.79 -1.50
CA PHE A 263 -1.60 14.48 -2.00
C PHE A 263 -2.71 13.47 -1.74
N LEU A 264 -2.91 12.56 -2.66
CA LEU A 264 -3.81 11.43 -2.54
C LEU A 264 -3.02 10.15 -2.32
N ARG A 265 -3.66 9.13 -1.76
CA ARG A 265 -2.99 7.89 -1.39
C ARG A 265 -3.87 6.67 -1.64
N GLY A 266 -3.26 5.53 -1.95
CA GLY A 266 -3.92 4.24 -2.08
C GLY A 266 -2.94 3.14 -2.45
N ASP A 267 -3.40 1.89 -2.41
CA ASP A 267 -2.63 0.72 -2.80
C ASP A 267 -3.50 -0.32 -3.50
N VAL A 268 -2.86 -1.33 -4.08
CA VAL A 268 -3.54 -2.39 -4.86
C VAL A 268 -4.50 -3.23 -4.01
N ALA A 269 -4.27 -3.35 -2.70
CA ALA A 269 -5.14 -4.13 -1.83
C ALA A 269 -6.42 -3.37 -1.47
N VAL A 270 -6.28 -2.14 -0.93
CA VAL A 270 -7.43 -1.40 -0.38
C VAL A 270 -8.23 -0.66 -1.43
N LYS A 271 -7.71 -0.48 -2.64
CA LYS A 271 -8.41 0.21 -3.75
C LYS A 271 -8.80 -0.71 -4.92
N GLY A 272 -8.54 -2.02 -4.80
CA GLY A 272 -9.07 -3.01 -5.74
C GLY A 272 -8.20 -3.31 -6.95
N GLY A 273 -6.87 -3.13 -6.85
CA GLY A 273 -5.91 -3.59 -7.84
C GLY A 273 -5.13 -2.49 -8.57
N ILE A 274 -4.32 -2.90 -9.52
CA ILE A 274 -3.50 -2.05 -10.38
C ILE A 274 -4.39 -1.17 -11.29
N SER A 275 -5.44 -1.76 -11.86
CA SER A 275 -6.35 -1.06 -12.79
C SER A 275 -6.98 0.20 -12.19
N PRO A 276 -7.65 0.15 -11.03
CA PRO A 276 -8.21 1.34 -10.42
C PRO A 276 -7.15 2.30 -9.89
N LEU A 277 -6.00 1.78 -9.44
CA LEU A 277 -4.93 2.62 -8.89
C LEU A 277 -4.32 3.51 -9.99
N MET A 278 -4.11 2.97 -11.19
CA MET A 278 -3.67 3.74 -12.36
C MET A 278 -4.69 4.83 -12.73
N LYS A 279 -5.99 4.51 -12.71
CA LYS A 279 -7.05 5.50 -12.96
C LYS A 279 -7.05 6.62 -11.93
N ALA A 280 -6.86 6.29 -10.66
CA ALA A 280 -6.77 7.28 -9.57
C ALA A 280 -5.53 8.18 -9.72
N ALA A 281 -4.37 7.60 -10.04
CA ALA A 281 -3.13 8.34 -10.25
C ALA A 281 -3.22 9.31 -11.44
N HIS A 282 -3.77 8.87 -12.58
CA HIS A 282 -3.99 9.72 -13.75
C HIS A 282 -5.05 10.81 -13.50
N LEU A 283 -6.11 10.48 -12.72
CA LEU A 283 -7.08 11.49 -12.31
C LEU A 283 -6.40 12.58 -11.45
N ALA A 284 -5.60 12.19 -10.47
CA ALA A 284 -4.83 13.11 -9.65
C ALA A 284 -3.85 13.97 -10.49
N GLU A 285 -3.13 13.33 -11.43
CA GLU A 285 -2.22 14.01 -12.36
C GLU A 285 -2.93 15.08 -13.20
N GLY A 286 -4.13 14.79 -13.69
CA GLY A 286 -4.96 15.75 -14.43
C GLY A 286 -5.33 17.01 -13.64
N PHE A 287 -5.28 16.92 -12.31
CA PHE A 287 -5.49 18.05 -11.39
C PHE A 287 -4.18 18.58 -10.76
N HIS A 288 -3.02 18.17 -11.27
CA HIS A 288 -1.70 18.54 -10.75
C HIS A 288 -1.49 18.14 -9.27
N MET A 289 -2.03 17.00 -8.86
CA MET A 289 -1.89 16.46 -7.51
C MET A 289 -0.98 15.23 -7.51
N ASN A 290 -0.20 15.06 -6.45
CA ASN A 290 0.54 13.84 -6.20
C ASN A 290 -0.40 12.70 -5.80
N PHE A 291 0.03 11.49 -6.13
CA PHE A 291 -0.61 10.23 -5.74
C PHE A 291 0.47 9.31 -5.17
N GLU A 292 0.60 9.32 -3.86
CA GLU A 292 1.61 8.54 -3.15
C GLU A 292 1.10 7.11 -2.92
N ILE A 293 1.92 6.12 -3.28
CA ILE A 293 1.54 4.71 -3.15
C ILE A 293 1.71 4.24 -1.70
N HIS A 294 0.62 3.72 -1.12
CA HIS A 294 0.59 3.12 0.20
C HIS A 294 1.14 1.69 0.18
N HIS A 295 1.66 1.21 1.32
CA HIS A 295 2.11 -0.16 1.51
C HIS A 295 0.95 -1.17 1.38
N GLY A 296 1.13 -2.23 0.59
CA GLY A 296 0.06 -3.19 0.24
C GLY A 296 -0.21 -4.30 1.26
N GLY A 297 0.39 -4.27 2.45
CA GLY A 297 0.16 -5.21 3.55
C GLY A 297 0.84 -6.58 3.41
N ASN A 298 1.46 -6.90 2.28
CA ASN A 298 2.27 -8.11 2.06
C ASN A 298 3.27 -7.91 0.92
N SER A 299 4.26 -8.79 0.83
CA SER A 299 5.36 -8.72 -0.14
C SER A 299 4.90 -8.57 -1.60
N LEU A 300 3.99 -9.43 -2.06
CA LEU A 300 3.62 -9.45 -3.48
C LEU A 300 2.74 -8.25 -3.87
N ASN A 301 1.90 -7.75 -2.95
CA ASN A 301 1.17 -6.50 -3.14
C ASN A 301 2.13 -5.30 -3.23
N ASN A 302 3.23 -5.31 -2.44
CA ASN A 302 4.24 -4.26 -2.53
C ASN A 302 4.98 -4.28 -3.87
N VAL A 303 5.23 -5.45 -4.43
CA VAL A 303 5.76 -5.57 -5.80
C VAL A 303 4.76 -5.00 -6.81
N ALA A 304 3.47 -5.29 -6.68
CA ALA A 304 2.43 -4.71 -7.55
C ALA A 304 2.34 -3.19 -7.41
N ASN A 305 2.42 -2.66 -6.18
CA ASN A 305 2.50 -1.24 -5.89
C ASN A 305 3.74 -0.59 -6.53
N LEU A 306 4.89 -1.26 -6.46
CA LEU A 306 6.13 -0.78 -7.06
C LEU A 306 5.99 -0.62 -8.58
N HIS A 307 5.30 -1.55 -9.28
CA HIS A 307 5.02 -1.39 -10.70
C HIS A 307 4.19 -0.14 -10.99
N VAL A 308 3.19 0.17 -10.18
CA VAL A 308 2.40 1.40 -10.33
C VAL A 308 3.27 2.63 -10.08
N ALA A 309 4.03 2.66 -8.98
CA ALA A 309 4.92 3.78 -8.64
C ALA A 309 5.98 4.05 -9.72
N MET A 310 6.47 3.01 -10.40
CA MET A 310 7.41 3.16 -11.53
C MET A 310 6.75 3.66 -12.82
N ALA A 311 5.44 3.48 -12.96
CA ALA A 311 4.70 3.86 -14.16
C ALA A 311 4.17 5.31 -14.11
N ILE A 312 3.85 5.82 -12.93
CA ILE A 312 3.23 7.15 -12.76
C ILE A 312 4.27 8.23 -12.49
N ARG A 313 4.02 9.45 -12.95
CA ARG A 313 4.90 10.61 -12.73
C ARG A 313 4.73 11.22 -11.34
N ASN A 314 3.52 11.25 -10.85
CA ASN A 314 3.08 11.99 -9.67
C ASN A 314 3.14 11.16 -8.35
N CYS A 315 4.20 10.35 -8.20
CA CYS A 315 4.58 9.66 -6.96
C CYS A 315 6.05 9.97 -6.68
N GLU A 316 6.40 10.33 -5.45
CA GLU A 316 7.74 10.80 -5.10
C GLU A 316 8.53 9.77 -4.30
N PHE A 317 7.85 8.90 -3.53
CA PHE A 317 8.49 7.93 -2.66
C PHE A 317 7.85 6.55 -2.74
N PHE A 318 8.62 5.54 -2.36
CA PHE A 318 8.14 4.18 -2.09
C PHE A 318 8.14 3.94 -0.59
N GLU A 319 7.00 3.48 -0.05
CA GLU A 319 6.86 3.18 1.36
C GLU A 319 7.48 1.84 1.75
N VAL A 320 8.35 1.84 2.75
CA VAL A 320 8.87 0.63 3.40
C VAL A 320 8.43 0.62 4.85
N LEU A 321 7.33 -0.10 5.12
CA LEU A 321 6.73 -0.20 6.44
C LEU A 321 7.55 -1.13 7.35
N LEU A 322 7.76 -0.71 8.60
CA LEU A 322 8.54 -1.42 9.59
C LEU A 322 7.66 -2.05 10.68
N PRO A 323 8.09 -3.10 11.37
CA PRO A 323 9.32 -3.86 11.12
C PRO A 323 9.17 -4.78 9.89
N ALA A 324 10.26 -5.06 9.20
CA ALA A 324 10.26 -5.87 7.98
C ALA A 324 9.62 -7.25 8.18
N ASP A 325 9.86 -7.89 9.32
CA ASP A 325 9.32 -9.23 9.65
C ASP A 325 7.79 -9.25 9.82
N ALA A 326 7.14 -8.09 9.94
CA ALA A 326 5.68 -7.97 9.92
C ALA A 326 5.12 -7.62 8.53
N GLN A 327 5.99 -7.45 7.51
CA GLN A 327 5.60 -6.99 6.19
C GLN A 327 6.08 -7.91 5.06
N LYS A 328 7.18 -8.63 5.28
CA LYS A 328 7.86 -9.43 4.25
C LYS A 328 7.70 -10.91 4.53
N TYR A 329 6.97 -11.62 3.64
CA TYR A 329 6.76 -13.05 3.75
C TYR A 329 6.30 -13.67 2.43
N GLY A 330 6.73 -14.90 2.15
CA GLY A 330 6.24 -15.70 1.02
C GLY A 330 6.95 -15.47 -0.32
N LEU A 331 8.00 -14.63 -0.36
CA LEU A 331 8.90 -14.49 -1.50
C LEU A 331 10.29 -15.03 -1.16
N VAL A 332 11.01 -15.54 -2.17
CA VAL A 332 12.42 -15.99 -2.05
C VAL A 332 13.34 -14.79 -1.80
N ALA A 333 13.07 -13.69 -2.52
CA ALA A 333 13.71 -12.39 -2.33
C ALA A 333 12.65 -11.29 -2.38
N ASP A 334 12.72 -10.35 -1.45
CA ASP A 334 11.79 -9.23 -1.34
C ASP A 334 12.40 -7.94 -1.89
N ILE A 335 11.59 -6.88 -1.96
CA ILE A 335 12.06 -5.55 -2.36
C ILE A 335 13.15 -5.09 -1.39
N GLU A 336 14.30 -4.72 -1.95
CA GLU A 336 15.42 -4.17 -1.20
C GLU A 336 15.62 -2.69 -1.52
N VAL A 337 16.06 -1.95 -0.52
CA VAL A 337 16.48 -0.55 -0.65
C VAL A 337 17.99 -0.51 -0.69
N ASP A 338 18.56 0.11 -1.73
CA ASP A 338 20.01 0.18 -1.89
C ASP A 338 20.66 1.20 -0.92
N SER A 339 21.99 1.26 -0.91
CA SER A 339 22.77 2.17 -0.04
C SER A 339 22.56 3.67 -0.32
N HIS A 340 21.78 4.00 -1.34
CA HIS A 340 21.37 5.37 -1.68
C HIS A 340 19.89 5.63 -1.36
N GLY A 341 19.25 4.71 -0.62
CA GLY A 341 17.83 4.84 -0.24
C GLY A 341 16.85 4.63 -1.40
N MET A 342 17.26 3.93 -2.48
CA MET A 342 16.44 3.73 -3.68
C MET A 342 15.92 2.32 -3.80
N VAL A 343 14.68 2.17 -4.25
CA VAL A 343 14.14 0.90 -4.77
C VAL A 343 14.20 0.88 -6.29
N ARG A 344 14.34 -0.32 -6.88
CA ARG A 344 14.46 -0.51 -8.33
C ARG A 344 13.25 -1.22 -8.91
N ALA A 345 12.93 -0.87 -10.16
CA ALA A 345 11.86 -1.51 -10.92
C ALA A 345 12.14 -3.02 -11.10
N PRO A 346 11.13 -3.89 -10.95
CA PRO A 346 11.24 -5.29 -11.32
C PRO A 346 11.57 -5.46 -12.82
N THR A 347 12.39 -6.44 -13.17
CA THR A 347 12.87 -6.61 -14.55
C THR A 347 12.30 -7.86 -15.25
N ALA A 348 11.87 -8.87 -14.50
CA ALA A 348 11.28 -10.07 -15.08
C ALA A 348 9.81 -9.88 -15.47
N PRO A 349 9.29 -10.69 -16.43
CA PRO A 349 7.91 -10.61 -16.90
C PRO A 349 6.85 -10.76 -15.77
N GLY A 350 5.72 -10.11 -15.94
CA GLY A 350 4.65 -10.09 -14.96
C GLY A 350 5.01 -9.23 -13.75
N LEU A 351 4.71 -9.71 -12.56
CA LEU A 351 5.14 -9.11 -11.29
C LEU A 351 6.67 -9.16 -11.13
N GLY A 352 7.33 -10.13 -11.76
CA GLY A 352 8.78 -10.26 -11.70
C GLY A 352 9.31 -10.70 -10.34
N ALA A 353 8.44 -11.07 -9.41
CA ALA A 353 8.79 -11.56 -8.08
C ALA A 353 8.94 -13.09 -8.08
N GLN A 354 9.87 -13.59 -7.29
CA GLN A 354 10.05 -15.02 -7.09
C GLN A 354 9.29 -15.49 -5.85
N ILE A 355 8.13 -16.11 -6.07
CA ILE A 355 7.29 -16.68 -5.01
C ILE A 355 7.97 -17.90 -4.40
N ASP A 356 7.98 -18.01 -3.08
CA ASP A 356 8.51 -19.18 -2.35
C ASP A 356 7.45 -20.29 -2.27
N PHE A 357 7.28 -21.04 -3.36
CA PHE A 357 6.31 -22.13 -3.43
C PHE A 357 6.64 -23.27 -2.44
N GLU A 358 7.90 -23.47 -2.07
CA GLU A 358 8.29 -24.49 -1.09
C GLU A 358 7.84 -24.09 0.32
N LEU A 359 8.01 -22.84 0.69
CA LEU A 359 7.48 -22.29 1.94
C LEU A 359 5.95 -22.43 1.98
N ILE A 360 5.27 -22.02 0.90
CA ILE A 360 3.80 -22.03 0.81
C ILE A 360 3.29 -23.47 0.95
N GLU A 361 3.88 -24.44 0.26
CA GLU A 361 3.49 -25.85 0.38
C GLU A 361 3.71 -26.40 1.79
N ARG A 362 4.85 -26.09 2.41
CA ARG A 362 5.19 -26.50 3.76
C ARG A 362 4.25 -25.88 4.82
N LYS A 363 3.79 -24.63 4.60
CA LYS A 363 2.93 -23.88 5.52
C LYS A 363 1.46 -23.89 5.13
N LYS A 364 1.10 -24.69 4.14
CA LYS A 364 -0.27 -24.80 3.62
C LYS A 364 -1.28 -25.20 4.70
N VAL A 365 -2.36 -24.44 4.77
CA VAL A 365 -3.49 -24.66 5.69
C VAL A 365 -4.69 -25.24 4.95
N ALA A 366 -5.02 -24.66 3.80
CA ALA A 366 -6.17 -25.07 2.99
C ALA A 366 -5.98 -24.67 1.52
N VAL A 367 -6.72 -25.33 0.63
CA VAL A 367 -6.84 -24.96 -0.78
C VAL A 367 -8.34 -24.83 -1.10
N LEU A 368 -8.73 -23.63 -1.51
CA LEU A 368 -10.08 -23.35 -2.02
C LEU A 368 -10.07 -23.40 -3.55
N ARG A 369 -11.13 -24.04 -4.10
CA ARG A 369 -11.26 -24.24 -5.56
C ARG A 369 -12.62 -23.81 -6.07
#